data_53a5243fecc6709a19edda9a1945d813
#
_entry.id   53a5243fecc6709a19edda9a1945d813
#
_cell.length_a   1.000
_cell.length_b   1.000
_cell.length_c   1.000
_cell.angle_alpha   90.00
_cell.angle_beta   90.00
_cell.angle_gamma   90.00
#
_symmetry.space_group_name_H-M   'P 1'
#
loop_
_entity.id
_entity.type
_entity.pdbx_description
1 polymer ?
#
loop_
_entity_poly.entity_id
_entity_poly.type
_entity_poly.pdbx_seq_one_letter_code
_entity_poly.pdbx_strand_id
1 'polypeptide(L)'
;MIRFDNLSWHAGTFRLEGISFTVPAGSYAVLMGKTGCGKTTLLEILCGLRRPADGRAFIGERDVTELPPGERGIGYVPQDGALFPTMTVRDQIGFALAIRQRPAAEIAARVKELADHLGVAHLLERLPQHLSGGERQRVALGRALAAKPGVLLLDEPLSALDEELRDDLAALLKRVQRELGLTALHITHSRHEAAQLADVVFRMETGRVLEAQLKPTS
;
A
#
# COMPACT_ATOMS: atom_id res chain seq x y z
N MET A 1 -2.86 -11.04 7.48
CA MET A 1 -1.47 -11.42 7.81
C MET A 1 -0.62 -11.38 6.55
N ILE A 2 0.59 -10.81 6.64
CA ILE A 2 1.63 -10.89 5.59
C ILE A 2 2.81 -11.62 6.21
N ARG A 3 3.41 -12.59 5.52
CA ARG A 3 4.60 -13.28 6.00
C ARG A 3 5.63 -13.43 4.89
N PHE A 4 6.86 -13.08 5.19
CA PHE A 4 8.04 -13.39 4.38
C PHE A 4 8.80 -14.51 5.06
N ASP A 5 9.27 -15.48 4.28
CA ASP A 5 9.95 -16.66 4.76
C ASP A 5 11.24 -16.87 3.95
N ASN A 6 12.36 -16.51 4.58
CA ASN A 6 13.72 -16.59 4.04
C ASN A 6 13.88 -15.99 2.63
N LEU A 7 13.13 -14.90 2.35
CA LEU A 7 13.07 -14.29 1.03
C LEU A 7 14.38 -13.59 0.68
N SER A 8 14.91 -13.90 -0.50
CA SER A 8 16.12 -13.29 -1.03
C SER A 8 15.90 -12.76 -2.45
N TRP A 9 16.60 -11.66 -2.78
CA TRP A 9 16.54 -11.05 -4.10
C TRP A 9 17.84 -10.29 -4.40
N HIS A 10 18.26 -10.23 -5.66
CA HIS A 10 19.47 -9.51 -6.04
C HIS A 10 19.33 -8.84 -7.41
N ALA A 11 20.00 -7.68 -7.56
CA ALA A 11 20.23 -7.01 -8.84
C ALA A 11 21.57 -6.28 -8.80
N GLY A 12 22.50 -6.68 -9.67
CA GLY A 12 23.85 -6.16 -9.64
C GLY A 12 24.53 -6.43 -8.29
N THR A 13 24.97 -5.38 -7.62
CA THR A 13 25.59 -5.45 -6.28
C THR A 13 24.60 -5.38 -5.14
N PHE A 14 23.34 -5.01 -5.40
CA PHE A 14 22.33 -4.89 -4.36
C PHE A 14 21.70 -6.26 -4.05
N ARG A 15 21.52 -6.56 -2.75
CA ARG A 15 20.95 -7.84 -2.27
C ARG A 15 19.99 -7.61 -1.13
N LEU A 16 18.91 -8.38 -1.15
CA LEU A 16 18.07 -8.72 0.00
C LEU A 16 18.41 -10.15 0.38
N GLU A 17 18.69 -10.42 1.65
CA GLU A 17 19.18 -11.73 2.08
C GLU A 17 18.39 -12.23 3.29
N GLY A 18 17.68 -13.35 3.12
CA GLY A 18 17.05 -14.08 4.21
C GLY A 18 15.96 -13.28 4.95
N ILE A 19 15.20 -12.47 4.24
CA ILE A 19 14.12 -11.66 4.83
C ILE A 19 13.04 -12.56 5.42
N SER A 20 12.87 -12.51 6.75
CA SER A 20 11.85 -13.27 7.45
C SER A 20 11.20 -12.40 8.51
N PHE A 21 9.91 -12.08 8.34
CA PHE A 21 9.09 -11.42 9.35
C PHE A 21 7.61 -11.60 9.04
N THR A 22 6.78 -11.33 10.03
CA THR A 22 5.31 -11.46 9.91
C THR A 22 4.62 -10.18 10.36
N VAL A 23 3.72 -9.67 9.50
CA VAL A 23 2.77 -8.60 9.84
C VAL A 23 1.47 -9.26 10.30
N PRO A 24 1.01 -9.03 11.54
CA PRO A 24 -0.23 -9.60 12.03
C PRO A 24 -1.44 -9.20 11.18
N ALA A 25 -2.44 -10.06 11.10
CA ALA A 25 -3.69 -9.75 10.40
C ALA A 25 -4.39 -8.54 11.04
N GLY A 26 -4.91 -7.64 10.20
CA GLY A 26 -5.64 -6.45 10.66
C GLY A 26 -4.77 -5.37 11.31
N SER A 27 -3.43 -5.53 11.38
CA SER A 27 -2.53 -4.52 11.90
C SER A 27 -2.07 -3.53 10.84
N TYR A 28 -1.71 -2.34 11.29
CA TYR A 28 -0.99 -1.34 10.52
C TYR A 28 0.50 -1.46 10.82
N ALA A 29 1.26 -2.06 9.93
CA ALA A 29 2.71 -2.19 10.07
C ALA A 29 3.43 -1.08 9.31
N VAL A 30 4.50 -0.57 9.90
CA VAL A 30 5.40 0.38 9.25
C VAL A 30 6.78 -0.26 9.07
N LEU A 31 7.31 -0.22 7.85
CA LEU A 31 8.66 -0.63 7.51
C LEU A 31 9.54 0.61 7.32
N MET A 32 10.41 0.86 8.28
CA MET A 32 11.35 1.98 8.25
C MET A 32 12.71 1.58 7.71
N GLY A 33 13.43 2.52 7.16
CA GLY A 33 14.81 2.33 6.73
C GLY A 33 15.28 3.45 5.81
N LYS A 34 16.60 3.56 5.62
CA LYS A 34 17.20 4.56 4.71
C LYS A 34 16.75 4.33 3.27
N THR A 35 16.77 5.40 2.47
CA THR A 35 16.55 5.29 1.02
C THR A 35 17.57 4.31 0.42
N GLY A 36 17.13 3.47 -0.50
CA GLY A 36 17.96 2.48 -1.17
C GLY A 36 18.24 1.17 -0.38
N CYS A 37 17.70 0.99 0.84
CA CYS A 37 17.90 -0.26 1.58
C CYS A 37 17.02 -1.44 1.11
N GLY A 38 16.09 -1.22 0.14
CA GLY A 38 15.31 -2.29 -0.49
C GLY A 38 13.84 -2.39 -0.08
N LYS A 39 13.30 -1.39 0.63
CA LYS A 39 11.89 -1.39 1.08
C LYS A 39 10.91 -1.51 -0.09
N THR A 40 11.03 -0.64 -1.09
CA THR A 40 10.20 -0.67 -2.31
C THR A 40 10.35 -2.01 -3.05
N THR A 41 11.57 -2.54 -3.17
CA THR A 41 11.81 -3.86 -3.78
C THR A 41 11.03 -4.96 -3.05
N LEU A 42 10.99 -4.92 -1.71
CA LEU A 42 10.24 -5.89 -0.92
C LEU A 42 8.73 -5.77 -1.17
N LEU A 43 8.18 -4.54 -1.27
CA LEU A 43 6.78 -4.35 -1.66
C LEU A 43 6.51 -4.83 -3.09
N GLU A 44 7.39 -4.53 -4.03
CA GLU A 44 7.27 -4.97 -5.43
C GLU A 44 7.27 -6.52 -5.54
N ILE A 45 8.08 -7.20 -4.73
CA ILE A 45 8.06 -8.67 -4.66
C ILE A 45 6.72 -9.15 -4.11
N LEU A 46 6.22 -8.55 -3.03
CA LEU A 46 4.92 -8.93 -2.47
C LEU A 46 3.77 -8.63 -3.44
N CYS A 47 3.85 -7.53 -4.20
CA CYS A 47 2.89 -7.22 -5.27
C CYS A 47 2.96 -8.18 -6.46
N GLY A 48 4.06 -8.92 -6.64
CA GLY A 48 4.30 -9.75 -7.81
C GLY A 48 4.89 -9.02 -9.01
N LEU A 49 5.39 -7.80 -8.81
CA LEU A 49 6.08 -7.01 -9.83
C LEU A 49 7.53 -7.46 -10.00
N ARG A 50 8.09 -8.14 -8.99
CA ARG A 50 9.41 -8.79 -9.04
C ARG A 50 9.28 -10.21 -8.50
N ARG A 51 10.10 -11.11 -9.03
CA ARG A 51 10.24 -12.47 -8.50
C ARG A 51 11.40 -12.52 -7.51
N PRO A 52 11.23 -13.16 -6.35
CA PRO A 52 12.36 -13.44 -5.45
C PRO A 52 13.32 -14.44 -6.11
N ALA A 53 14.59 -14.42 -5.70
CA ALA A 53 15.58 -15.42 -6.10
C ALA A 53 15.44 -16.70 -5.26
N ASP A 54 14.99 -16.55 -3.99
CA ASP A 54 14.76 -17.65 -3.07
C ASP A 54 13.75 -17.21 -2.00
N GLY A 55 13.21 -18.18 -1.25
CA GLY A 55 12.22 -17.95 -0.20
C GLY A 55 10.80 -17.75 -0.70
N ARG A 56 9.90 -17.39 0.21
CA ARG A 56 8.46 -17.32 -0.06
C ARG A 56 7.80 -16.08 0.55
N ALA A 57 6.69 -15.65 -0.06
CA ALA A 57 5.81 -14.61 0.44
C ALA A 57 4.38 -15.17 0.59
N PHE A 58 3.72 -14.84 1.71
CA PHE A 58 2.38 -15.32 2.04
C PHE A 58 1.44 -14.19 2.37
N ILE A 59 0.17 -14.34 1.99
CA ILE A 59 -0.95 -13.50 2.43
C ILE A 59 -1.98 -14.43 3.07
N GLY A 60 -2.22 -14.26 4.37
CA GLY A 60 -2.87 -15.29 5.16
C GLY A 60 -2.06 -16.58 5.15
N GLU A 61 -2.72 -17.69 4.85
CA GLU A 61 -2.09 -19.00 4.67
C GLU A 61 -1.67 -19.28 3.20
N ARG A 62 -2.05 -18.38 2.28
CA ARG A 62 -1.82 -18.57 0.85
C ARG A 62 -0.41 -18.15 0.47
N ASP A 63 0.36 -19.05 -0.12
CA ASP A 63 1.61 -18.73 -0.80
C ASP A 63 1.29 -17.93 -2.08
N VAL A 64 1.83 -16.70 -2.16
CA VAL A 64 1.61 -15.80 -3.30
C VAL A 64 2.87 -15.59 -4.14
N THR A 65 3.95 -16.31 -3.84
CA THR A 65 5.27 -16.10 -4.43
C THR A 65 5.25 -16.10 -5.95
N GLU A 66 4.59 -17.09 -6.55
CA GLU A 66 4.51 -17.26 -8.01
C GLU A 66 3.21 -16.72 -8.63
N LEU A 67 2.29 -16.19 -7.82
CA LEU A 67 1.02 -15.67 -8.34
C LEU A 67 1.23 -14.34 -9.08
N PRO A 68 0.49 -14.12 -10.18
CA PRO A 68 0.49 -12.84 -10.87
C PRO A 68 -0.12 -11.74 -9.96
N PRO A 69 0.23 -10.45 -10.16
CA PRO A 69 -0.22 -9.35 -9.31
C PRO A 69 -1.73 -9.30 -9.08
N GLY A 70 -2.52 -9.51 -10.13
CA GLY A 70 -3.99 -9.42 -10.08
C GLY A 70 -4.68 -10.48 -9.21
N GLU A 71 -3.98 -11.56 -8.83
CA GLU A 71 -4.51 -12.68 -8.05
C GLU A 71 -4.12 -12.65 -6.57
N ARG A 72 -3.26 -11.71 -6.17
CA ARG A 72 -2.73 -11.63 -4.79
C ARG A 72 -3.68 -10.97 -3.80
N GLY A 73 -4.74 -10.30 -4.26
CA GLY A 73 -5.70 -9.61 -3.38
C GLY A 73 -5.10 -8.41 -2.66
N ILE A 74 -4.15 -7.72 -3.30
CA ILE A 74 -3.42 -6.57 -2.78
C ILE A 74 -3.94 -5.28 -3.41
N GLY A 75 -4.10 -4.23 -2.58
CA GLY A 75 -4.13 -2.84 -3.02
C GLY A 75 -2.74 -2.23 -2.85
N TYR A 76 -2.22 -1.60 -3.90
CA TYR A 76 -0.90 -0.97 -3.86
C TYR A 76 -0.99 0.51 -4.23
N VAL A 77 -0.40 1.36 -3.38
CA VAL A 77 -0.23 2.80 -3.62
C VAL A 77 1.27 3.07 -3.73
N PRO A 78 1.79 3.31 -4.94
CA PRO A 78 3.18 3.67 -5.16
C PRO A 78 3.47 5.11 -4.72
N GLN A 79 4.74 5.46 -4.56
CA GLN A 79 5.21 6.73 -4.01
C GLN A 79 4.68 7.96 -4.79
N ASP A 80 4.61 7.89 -6.11
CA ASP A 80 4.13 8.97 -6.99
C ASP A 80 2.60 8.95 -7.21
N GLY A 81 1.87 8.01 -6.54
CA GLY A 81 0.44 7.77 -6.75
C GLY A 81 0.10 7.16 -8.11
N ALA A 82 0.98 7.28 -9.12
CA ALA A 82 0.91 6.70 -10.48
C ALA A 82 -0.50 6.72 -11.09
N LEU A 83 -1.17 7.88 -11.09
CA LEU A 83 -2.48 8.03 -11.72
C LEU A 83 -2.35 8.04 -13.25
N PHE A 84 -3.30 7.43 -13.94
CA PHE A 84 -3.36 7.45 -15.40
C PHE A 84 -3.76 8.86 -15.90
N PRO A 85 -2.93 9.58 -16.66
CA PRO A 85 -3.13 11.00 -16.94
C PRO A 85 -4.39 11.30 -17.77
N THR A 86 -4.90 10.32 -18.50
CA THR A 86 -6.06 10.44 -19.40
C THR A 86 -7.38 9.96 -18.80
N MET A 87 -7.36 9.43 -17.56
CA MET A 87 -8.54 8.91 -16.87
C MET A 87 -9.05 9.91 -15.84
N THR A 88 -10.36 10.07 -15.77
CA THR A 88 -11.01 10.84 -14.69
C THR A 88 -10.83 10.17 -13.33
N VAL A 89 -11.06 10.89 -12.23
CA VAL A 89 -11.06 10.32 -10.87
C VAL A 89 -12.04 9.14 -10.78
N ARG A 90 -13.20 9.24 -11.38
CA ARG A 90 -14.18 8.16 -11.49
C ARG A 90 -13.57 6.90 -12.12
N ASP A 91 -12.93 7.07 -13.27
CA ASP A 91 -12.33 5.96 -14.02
C ASP A 91 -11.14 5.36 -13.28
N GLN A 92 -10.33 6.19 -12.61
CA GLN A 92 -9.23 5.73 -11.76
C GLN A 92 -9.73 4.79 -10.66
N ILE A 93 -10.75 5.21 -9.91
CA ILE A 93 -11.29 4.41 -8.79
C ILE A 93 -11.97 3.15 -9.34
N GLY A 94 -12.73 3.27 -10.45
CA GLY A 94 -13.44 2.15 -11.07
C GLY A 94 -12.55 1.14 -11.81
N PHE A 95 -11.29 1.49 -12.10
CA PHE A 95 -10.41 0.80 -13.04
C PHE A 95 -10.26 -0.71 -12.77
N ALA A 96 -9.97 -1.10 -11.51
CA ALA A 96 -9.77 -2.50 -11.16
C ALA A 96 -11.03 -3.36 -11.33
N LEU A 97 -12.21 -2.78 -11.17
CA LEU A 97 -13.48 -3.46 -11.38
C LEU A 97 -13.85 -3.52 -12.87
N ALA A 98 -13.53 -2.48 -13.63
CA ALA A 98 -13.75 -2.43 -15.08
C ALA A 98 -12.92 -3.50 -15.81
N ILE A 99 -11.62 -3.67 -15.48
CA ILE A 99 -10.78 -4.74 -16.03
C ILE A 99 -11.34 -6.13 -15.71
N ARG A 100 -11.94 -6.28 -14.52
CA ARG A 100 -12.60 -7.54 -14.11
C ARG A 100 -14.01 -7.70 -14.70
N GLN A 101 -14.40 -6.82 -15.62
CA GLN A 101 -15.70 -6.85 -16.31
C GLN A 101 -16.91 -6.88 -15.36
N ARG A 102 -16.81 -6.18 -14.21
CA ARG A 102 -17.92 -6.08 -13.27
C ARG A 102 -19.05 -5.23 -13.87
N PRO A 103 -20.32 -5.47 -13.49
CA PRO A 103 -21.46 -4.68 -13.98
C PRO A 103 -21.28 -3.17 -13.72
N ALA A 104 -21.66 -2.33 -14.67
CA ALA A 104 -21.53 -0.87 -14.54
C ALA A 104 -22.18 -0.30 -13.28
N ALA A 105 -23.32 -0.85 -12.86
CA ALA A 105 -24.00 -0.44 -11.63
C ALA A 105 -23.16 -0.75 -10.37
N GLU A 106 -22.45 -1.88 -10.33
CA GLU A 106 -21.55 -2.24 -9.24
C GLU A 106 -20.33 -1.31 -9.19
N ILE A 107 -19.75 -1.02 -10.37
CA ILE A 107 -18.64 -0.07 -10.48
C ILE A 107 -19.08 1.31 -9.97
N ALA A 108 -20.21 1.82 -10.44
CA ALA A 108 -20.72 3.12 -10.03
C ALA A 108 -21.00 3.21 -8.52
N ALA A 109 -21.61 2.18 -7.94
CA ALA A 109 -21.86 2.11 -6.50
C ALA A 109 -20.56 2.10 -5.68
N ARG A 110 -19.56 1.32 -6.11
CA ARG A 110 -18.27 1.23 -5.43
C ARG A 110 -17.46 2.52 -5.56
N VAL A 111 -17.48 3.16 -6.73
CA VAL A 111 -16.85 4.46 -6.94
C VAL A 111 -17.45 5.51 -6.03
N LYS A 112 -18.78 5.58 -5.95
CA LYS A 112 -19.48 6.51 -5.06
C LYS A 112 -19.10 6.29 -3.60
N GLU A 113 -19.19 5.05 -3.12
CA GLU A 113 -18.82 4.66 -1.76
C GLU A 113 -17.40 5.14 -1.40
N LEU A 114 -16.41 4.82 -2.23
CA LEU A 114 -15.01 5.18 -1.97
C LEU A 114 -14.77 6.69 -2.11
N ALA A 115 -15.41 7.35 -3.06
CA ALA A 115 -15.29 8.79 -3.24
C ALA A 115 -15.83 9.58 -2.04
N ASP A 116 -16.95 9.13 -1.46
CA ASP A 116 -17.51 9.70 -0.24
C ASP A 116 -16.59 9.45 0.97
N HIS A 117 -16.11 8.22 1.19
CA HIS A 117 -15.19 7.87 2.29
C HIS A 117 -13.86 8.64 2.23
N LEU A 118 -13.36 8.88 1.04
CA LEU A 118 -12.06 9.54 0.81
C LEU A 118 -12.17 11.06 0.65
N GLY A 119 -13.41 11.61 0.63
CA GLY A 119 -13.65 13.05 0.48
C GLY A 119 -13.33 13.59 -0.92
N VAL A 120 -13.43 12.75 -1.97
CA VAL A 120 -13.11 13.13 -3.37
C VAL A 120 -14.33 13.09 -4.30
N ALA A 121 -15.55 13.00 -3.76
CA ALA A 121 -16.77 12.91 -4.56
C ALA A 121 -16.98 14.11 -5.49
N HIS A 122 -16.58 15.31 -5.08
CA HIS A 122 -16.64 16.55 -5.86
C HIS A 122 -15.60 16.61 -7.00
N LEU A 123 -14.68 15.64 -7.07
CA LEU A 123 -13.58 15.58 -8.05
C LEU A 123 -13.80 14.51 -9.12
N LEU A 124 -14.88 13.74 -9.08
CA LEU A 124 -15.07 12.52 -9.89
C LEU A 124 -14.86 12.73 -11.39
N GLU A 125 -15.21 13.92 -11.92
CA GLU A 125 -15.08 14.24 -13.34
C GLU A 125 -13.75 14.95 -13.70
N ARG A 126 -12.87 15.18 -12.70
CA ARG A 126 -11.58 15.82 -12.96
C ARG A 126 -10.52 14.84 -13.44
N LEU A 127 -9.57 15.36 -14.22
CA LEU A 127 -8.35 14.65 -14.58
C LEU A 127 -7.25 14.88 -13.55
N PRO A 128 -6.26 13.99 -13.42
CA PRO A 128 -5.19 14.07 -12.41
C PRO A 128 -4.39 15.38 -12.39
N GLN A 129 -4.23 16.01 -13.54
CA GLN A 129 -3.51 17.30 -13.67
C GLN A 129 -4.18 18.47 -12.95
N HIS A 130 -5.46 18.34 -12.62
CA HIS A 130 -6.25 19.34 -11.92
C HIS A 130 -6.46 19.02 -10.43
N LEU A 131 -5.66 18.08 -9.88
CA LEU A 131 -5.71 17.66 -8.50
C LEU A 131 -4.50 18.16 -7.72
N SER A 132 -4.71 18.56 -6.46
CA SER A 132 -3.63 18.79 -5.49
C SER A 132 -2.88 17.50 -5.16
N GLY A 133 -1.73 17.60 -4.48
CA GLY A 133 -0.96 16.44 -4.04
C GLY A 133 -1.77 15.50 -3.16
N GLY A 134 -2.46 16.05 -2.15
CA GLY A 134 -3.30 15.27 -1.26
C GLY A 134 -4.51 14.63 -1.96
N GLU A 135 -5.16 15.36 -2.89
CA GLU A 135 -6.25 14.80 -3.71
C GLU A 135 -5.77 13.64 -4.58
N ARG A 136 -4.58 13.76 -5.22
CA ARG A 136 -3.99 12.66 -5.99
C ARG A 136 -3.77 11.41 -5.14
N GLN A 137 -3.25 11.58 -3.91
CA GLN A 137 -3.03 10.46 -3.00
C GLN A 137 -4.34 9.80 -2.55
N ARG A 138 -5.38 10.58 -2.24
CA ARG A 138 -6.72 10.05 -1.93
C ARG A 138 -7.32 9.27 -3.10
N VAL A 139 -7.15 9.75 -4.33
CA VAL A 139 -7.60 9.04 -5.54
C VAL A 139 -6.82 7.74 -5.77
N ALA A 140 -5.49 7.75 -5.59
CA ALA A 140 -4.64 6.56 -5.68
C ALA A 140 -5.04 5.50 -4.63
N LEU A 141 -5.36 5.95 -3.41
CA LEU A 141 -5.90 5.09 -2.35
C LEU A 141 -7.25 4.50 -2.75
N GLY A 142 -8.16 5.30 -3.31
CA GLY A 142 -9.47 4.84 -3.82
C GLY A 142 -9.32 3.75 -4.88
N ARG A 143 -8.41 3.94 -5.83
CA ARG A 143 -8.09 2.95 -6.86
C ARG A 143 -7.56 1.63 -6.25
N ALA A 144 -6.68 1.72 -5.25
CA ALA A 144 -6.13 0.56 -4.57
C ALA A 144 -7.20 -0.23 -3.78
N LEU A 145 -8.18 0.47 -3.20
CA LEU A 145 -9.25 -0.12 -2.38
C LEU A 145 -10.43 -0.65 -3.17
N ALA A 146 -10.58 -0.28 -4.45
CA ALA A 146 -11.77 -0.58 -5.25
C ALA A 146 -12.07 -2.07 -5.33
N ALA A 147 -11.03 -2.90 -5.50
CA ALA A 147 -11.15 -4.35 -5.61
C ALA A 147 -11.36 -5.09 -4.26
N LYS A 148 -11.59 -4.36 -3.17
CA LYS A 148 -11.74 -4.91 -1.80
C LYS A 148 -10.57 -5.81 -1.40
N PRO A 149 -9.33 -5.30 -1.41
CA PRO A 149 -8.16 -6.09 -1.06
C PRO A 149 -8.19 -6.47 0.43
N GLY A 150 -7.53 -7.58 0.80
CA GLY A 150 -7.27 -7.92 2.21
C GLY A 150 -5.99 -7.28 2.74
N VAL A 151 -5.10 -6.86 1.85
CA VAL A 151 -3.80 -6.24 2.16
C VAL A 151 -3.66 -4.92 1.42
N LEU A 152 -3.18 -3.88 2.13
CA LEU A 152 -2.87 -2.57 1.57
C LEU A 152 -1.36 -2.32 1.71
N LEU A 153 -0.70 -2.08 0.58
CA LEU A 153 0.72 -1.72 0.54
C LEU A 153 0.85 -0.25 0.15
N LEU A 154 1.67 0.48 0.91
CA LEU A 154 1.84 1.92 0.79
C LEU A 154 3.34 2.24 0.71
N ASP A 155 3.78 2.79 -0.41
CA ASP A 155 5.18 3.16 -0.62
C ASP A 155 5.36 4.67 -0.49
N GLU A 156 5.83 5.13 0.66
CA GLU A 156 6.03 6.55 1.00
C GLU A 156 4.86 7.48 0.62
N PRO A 157 3.59 7.13 0.93
CA PRO A 157 2.41 7.82 0.40
C PRO A 157 2.25 9.26 0.89
N LEU A 158 2.99 9.66 1.93
CA LEU A 158 2.88 10.96 2.57
C LEU A 158 4.10 11.87 2.30
N SER A 159 5.12 11.36 1.61
CA SER A 159 6.43 12.02 1.49
C SER A 159 6.41 13.35 0.73
N ALA A 160 5.48 13.53 -0.21
CA ALA A 160 5.36 14.71 -1.06
C ALA A 160 4.37 15.77 -0.54
N LEU A 161 3.85 15.61 0.69
CA LEU A 161 2.83 16.48 1.27
C LEU A 161 3.44 17.42 2.32
N ASP A 162 2.86 18.62 2.45
CA ASP A 162 3.10 19.50 3.59
C ASP A 162 2.57 18.86 4.90
N GLU A 163 2.91 19.47 6.04
CA GLU A 163 2.66 18.88 7.36
C GLU A 163 1.16 18.69 7.65
N GLU A 164 0.34 19.71 7.33
CA GLU A 164 -1.11 19.68 7.58
C GLU A 164 -1.81 18.59 6.74
N LEU A 165 -1.55 18.55 5.43
CA LEU A 165 -2.11 17.54 4.53
C LEU A 165 -1.61 16.13 4.85
N ARG A 166 -0.38 16.01 5.38
CA ARG A 166 0.21 14.74 5.81
C ARG A 166 -0.55 14.16 7.00
N ASP A 167 -0.84 14.98 8.01
CA ASP A 167 -1.56 14.54 9.21
C ASP A 167 -2.99 14.15 8.88
N ASP A 168 -3.68 14.92 8.04
CA ASP A 168 -5.03 14.61 7.56
C ASP A 168 -5.06 13.27 6.79
N LEU A 169 -4.10 13.04 5.90
CA LEU A 169 -4.05 11.80 5.14
C LEU A 169 -3.62 10.61 6.01
N ALA A 170 -2.73 10.82 6.99
CA ALA A 170 -2.38 9.80 7.96
C ALA A 170 -3.61 9.35 8.78
N ALA A 171 -4.38 10.30 9.29
CA ALA A 171 -5.63 10.01 10.00
C ALA A 171 -6.62 9.24 9.12
N LEU A 172 -6.76 9.65 7.85
CA LEU A 172 -7.59 8.95 6.87
C LEU A 172 -7.12 7.50 6.64
N LEU A 173 -5.82 7.28 6.44
CA LEU A 173 -5.25 5.94 6.23
C LEU A 173 -5.53 5.02 7.42
N LYS A 174 -5.33 5.51 8.66
CA LYS A 174 -5.60 4.73 9.87
C LYS A 174 -7.08 4.41 10.03
N ARG A 175 -7.97 5.37 9.76
CA ARG A 175 -9.41 5.17 9.78
C ARG A 175 -9.86 4.11 8.77
N VAL A 176 -9.46 4.25 7.50
CA VAL A 176 -9.82 3.32 6.42
C VAL A 176 -9.28 1.91 6.71
N GLN A 177 -8.06 1.80 7.21
CA GLN A 177 -7.47 0.52 7.57
C GLN A 177 -8.32 -0.20 8.64
N ARG A 178 -8.77 0.52 9.68
CA ARG A 178 -9.60 -0.03 10.77
C ARG A 178 -11.01 -0.38 10.30
N GLU A 179 -11.69 0.54 9.60
CA GLU A 179 -13.06 0.35 9.11
C GLU A 179 -13.18 -0.85 8.15
N LEU A 180 -12.17 -1.06 7.30
CA LEU A 180 -12.15 -2.15 6.34
C LEU A 180 -11.44 -3.42 6.84
N GLY A 181 -10.90 -3.42 8.05
CA GLY A 181 -10.18 -4.55 8.63
C GLY A 181 -8.93 -4.97 7.86
N LEU A 182 -8.25 -4.02 7.18
CA LEU A 182 -7.12 -4.29 6.30
C LEU A 182 -5.85 -4.62 7.09
N THR A 183 -5.01 -5.48 6.54
CA THR A 183 -3.61 -5.56 6.95
C THR A 183 -2.81 -4.58 6.10
N ALA A 184 -2.21 -3.56 6.73
CA ALA A 184 -1.43 -2.55 6.02
C ALA A 184 0.08 -2.74 6.24
N LEU A 185 0.86 -2.57 5.18
CA LEU A 185 2.32 -2.44 5.25
C LEU A 185 2.73 -1.13 4.56
N HIS A 186 3.18 -0.17 5.37
CA HIS A 186 3.52 1.18 4.96
C HIS A 186 5.03 1.40 5.05
N ILE A 187 5.64 1.76 3.95
CA ILE A 187 7.05 2.19 3.90
C ILE A 187 7.12 3.68 4.18
N THR A 188 7.97 4.05 5.13
CA THR A 188 8.34 5.46 5.37
C THR A 188 9.72 5.56 6.01
N HIS A 189 10.34 6.73 5.89
CA HIS A 189 11.51 7.11 6.65
C HIS A 189 11.16 8.06 7.83
N SER A 190 9.91 8.48 7.94
CA SER A 190 9.41 9.40 8.97
C SER A 190 9.10 8.68 10.27
N ARG A 191 9.80 9.08 11.37
CA ARG A 191 9.49 8.60 12.72
C ARG A 191 8.13 9.09 13.21
N HIS A 192 7.71 10.27 12.76
CA HIS A 192 6.43 10.85 13.10
C HIS A 192 5.28 10.00 12.56
N GLU A 193 5.32 9.65 11.27
CA GLU A 193 4.35 8.76 10.66
C GLU A 193 4.29 7.38 11.33
N ALA A 194 5.46 6.80 11.64
CA ALA A 194 5.51 5.53 12.35
C ALA A 194 4.88 5.63 13.75
N ALA A 195 5.12 6.72 14.48
CA ALA A 195 4.54 6.93 15.80
C ALA A 195 3.01 7.10 15.75
N GLN A 196 2.50 7.77 14.71
CA GLN A 196 1.07 8.06 14.53
C GLN A 196 0.28 6.84 14.04
N LEU A 197 0.84 6.08 13.11
CA LEU A 197 0.11 5.05 12.35
C LEU A 197 0.32 3.62 12.83
N ALA A 198 1.57 3.29 13.25
CA ALA A 198 1.96 1.90 13.39
C ALA A 198 1.36 1.21 14.64
N ASP A 199 0.86 0.01 14.46
CA ASP A 199 0.65 -0.96 15.53
C ASP A 199 1.95 -1.78 15.75
N VAL A 200 2.73 -1.98 14.67
CA VAL A 200 4.04 -2.66 14.68
C VAL A 200 5.03 -1.94 13.77
N VAL A 201 6.29 -1.82 14.20
CA VAL A 201 7.35 -1.17 13.44
C VAL A 201 8.46 -2.16 13.15
N PHE A 202 8.81 -2.30 11.88
CA PHE A 202 9.98 -3.04 11.41
C PHE A 202 11.06 -2.07 10.94
N ARG A 203 12.32 -2.45 11.08
CA ARG A 203 13.47 -1.70 10.55
C ARG A 203 14.20 -2.52 9.51
N MET A 204 14.49 -1.87 8.39
CA MET A 204 15.29 -2.47 7.33
C MET A 204 16.62 -1.74 7.20
N GLU A 205 17.70 -2.49 7.31
CA GLU A 205 19.08 -2.00 7.16
C GLU A 205 19.87 -2.97 6.27
N THR A 206 20.60 -2.41 5.30
CA THR A 206 21.50 -3.18 4.39
C THR A 206 20.91 -4.49 3.86
N GLY A 207 19.65 -4.46 3.38
CA GLY A 207 18.99 -5.61 2.79
C GLY A 207 18.48 -6.66 3.78
N ARG A 208 18.43 -6.35 5.08
CA ARG A 208 17.90 -7.23 6.15
C ARG A 208 16.83 -6.50 6.95
N VAL A 209 15.83 -7.23 7.42
CA VAL A 209 14.84 -6.69 8.36
C VAL A 209 15.32 -7.02 9.77
N LEU A 210 15.53 -5.96 10.56
CA LEU A 210 15.85 -6.03 11.96
C LEU A 210 14.55 -5.89 12.75
N GLU A 211 14.54 -6.39 13.96
CA GLU A 211 13.50 -6.58 14.96
C GLU A 211 12.22 -5.73 14.83
N ALA A 212 11.06 -6.37 15.02
CA ALA A 212 9.77 -5.71 15.17
C ALA A 212 9.65 -5.09 16.58
N GLN A 213 9.41 -3.78 16.65
CA GLN A 213 9.01 -3.14 17.90
C GLN A 213 7.47 -3.06 17.94
N LEU A 214 6.86 -3.77 18.87
CA LEU A 214 5.45 -3.60 19.18
C LEU A 214 5.29 -2.28 19.93
N LYS A 215 4.38 -1.42 19.50
CA LYS A 215 3.98 -0.26 20.29
C LYS A 215 3.30 -0.80 21.57
N PRO A 216 3.65 -0.36 22.77
CA PRO A 216 2.84 -0.67 23.94
C PRO A 216 1.42 -0.16 23.66
N THR A 217 0.45 -1.04 23.76
CA THR A 217 -0.97 -0.69 23.76
C THR A 217 -1.22 0.23 24.95
N SER A 218 -1.47 1.52 24.68
CA SER A 218 -1.95 2.49 25.67
C SER A 218 -3.43 2.32 25.89
#